data_f02e0bad5e731ff59a69c416a066c556
#
_entry.id   f02e0bad5e731ff59a69c416a066c556
#
_cell.length_a   1.000
_cell.length_b   1.000
_cell.length_c   1.000
_cell.angle_alpha   90.00
_cell.angle_beta   90.00
_cell.angle_gamma   90.00
#
_symmetry.space_group_name_H-M   'P 1'
#
loop_
_entity.id
_entity.type
_entity.pdbx_description
1 polymer ?
#
loop_
_entity_poly.entity_id
_entity_poly.type
_entity_poly.pdbx_seq_one_letter_code
_entity_poly.pdbx_strand_id
1 'polypeptide(L)'
;MKNILQLLVLLCLVSVSFSCTQKVKEPSLDSSDISVDTVPERMVWIPPGTFNMGSNDPAFADAQPIHNVSLKGFWMDEHEVTNAEFERFINTTKYKTVAEQPLNPADFPGVPLESLVPGSGVFTPTTQPVAYDNPLQWWTYVKDASWRNPKGNQSSIAGKPNDPVVHISYTDAAAYAEWAGKRLPTEAEWEYAAQGGKGLQAYYWGTELKPGGRWMANIYQGSFPDANTKEDGFEELAPVKSFPANGYGLYDMDGNVWEWCSDFYRPDYYSNSPELDPKGPQDSYDPDEPGVKKRVQRGGSFLCSDQYCIRYKPGSRGKGEVNSASNNLGFRCVKD
;
A
#
# COMPACT_ATOMS: atom_id res chain seq x y z
N MET A 1 45.42 -29.27 59.59
CA MET A 1 46.83 -29.60 59.86
C MET A 1 47.59 -29.04 58.65
N LYS A 2 48.23 -27.92 58.86
CA LYS A 2 49.67 -27.69 58.78
C LYS A 2 50.25 -28.05 57.40
N ASN A 3 51.01 -27.30 56.63
CA ASN A 3 51.85 -26.09 56.85
C ASN A 3 52.36 -25.65 55.48
N ILE A 4 52.51 -24.35 55.25
CA ILE A 4 53.80 -23.60 55.17
C ILE A 4 54.46 -23.70 53.76
N LEU A 5 54.50 -22.64 52.98
CA LEU A 5 55.52 -21.59 52.85
C LEU A 5 56.80 -22.04 52.15
N GLN A 6 57.15 -21.51 50.99
CA GLN A 6 58.43 -20.81 50.78
C GLN A 6 58.58 -20.13 49.43
N LEU A 7 58.81 -18.92 49.50
CA LEU A 7 59.39 -17.87 48.71
C LEU A 7 60.74 -18.34 48.09
N LEU A 8 60.96 -18.07 46.76
CA LEU A 8 62.28 -17.89 46.20
C LEU A 8 62.25 -16.86 45.06
N VAL A 9 62.88 -15.75 45.35
CA VAL A 9 63.28 -14.68 44.47
C VAL A 9 64.48 -15.16 43.64
N LEU A 10 64.49 -15.00 42.35
CA LEU A 10 65.69 -14.93 41.55
C LEU A 10 65.61 -13.86 40.48
N LEU A 11 66.42 -12.86 40.63
CA LEU A 11 66.83 -11.84 39.67
C LEU A 11 67.53 -12.48 38.51
N CYS A 12 67.24 -12.12 37.26
CA CYS A 12 68.29 -12.07 36.22
C CYS A 12 67.81 -11.25 34.99
N LEU A 13 68.50 -10.13 34.82
CA LEU A 13 69.06 -9.58 33.59
C LEU A 13 68.20 -9.19 32.42
N VAL A 14 68.14 -7.89 32.32
CA VAL A 14 67.71 -7.08 31.17
C VAL A 14 68.54 -7.40 29.93
N SER A 15 67.98 -7.84 28.87
CA SER A 15 68.50 -7.73 27.50
C SER A 15 67.59 -6.89 26.67
N VAL A 16 67.99 -5.67 26.41
CA VAL A 16 67.35 -4.72 25.50
C VAL A 16 67.62 -5.14 24.08
N SER A 17 66.67 -5.72 23.41
CA SER A 17 66.65 -5.89 21.95
C SER A 17 65.88 -4.77 21.29
N PHE A 18 66.61 -3.84 20.65
CA PHE A 18 66.05 -2.85 19.75
C PHE A 18 65.48 -3.59 18.53
N SER A 19 64.12 -3.75 18.47
CA SER A 19 63.46 -4.18 17.26
C SER A 19 62.90 -2.93 16.58
N CYS A 20 63.43 -2.58 15.42
CA CYS A 20 62.89 -1.59 14.53
C CYS A 20 61.53 -2.09 14.00
N THR A 21 60.47 -1.62 14.59
CA THR A 21 59.11 -1.77 14.03
C THR A 21 58.90 -0.72 12.94
N GLN A 22 59.02 -1.12 11.69
CA GLN A 22 58.48 -0.33 10.59
C GLN A 22 56.98 -0.20 10.79
N LYS A 23 56.52 1.03 11.03
CA LYS A 23 55.08 1.37 10.95
C LYS A 23 54.60 1.17 9.51
N VAL A 24 53.88 0.08 9.28
CA VAL A 24 53.03 -0.07 8.10
C VAL A 24 51.96 1.02 8.20
N LYS A 25 52.04 1.96 7.27
CA LYS A 25 51.02 3.00 7.10
C LYS A 25 49.78 2.31 6.64
N GLU A 26 48.78 2.16 7.53
CA GLU A 26 47.41 1.77 7.11
C GLU A 26 46.89 2.78 6.07
N PRO A 27 46.29 2.32 4.97
CA PRO A 27 45.68 3.23 4.03
C PRO A 27 44.54 3.94 4.77
N SER A 28 44.67 5.25 4.95
CA SER A 28 43.55 6.10 5.36
C SER A 28 42.47 6.00 4.27
N LEU A 29 41.38 5.28 4.52
CA LEU A 29 40.16 5.40 3.76
C LEU A 29 39.71 6.84 3.91
N ASP A 30 39.77 7.56 2.81
CA ASP A 30 39.25 8.92 2.69
C ASP A 30 37.71 8.82 2.88
N SER A 31 37.23 9.37 3.98
CA SER A 31 35.82 9.32 4.38
C SER A 31 34.93 10.28 3.57
N SER A 32 35.41 10.75 2.41
CA SER A 32 34.72 11.74 1.60
C SER A 32 33.87 11.16 0.46
N ASP A 33 33.85 9.83 0.23
CA ASP A 33 33.12 9.20 -0.88
C ASP A 33 32.07 8.15 -0.47
N ILE A 34 31.63 8.17 0.79
CA ILE A 34 30.37 7.53 1.11
C ILE A 34 29.30 8.63 0.99
N SER A 35 28.69 8.74 -0.17
CA SER A 35 27.37 9.34 -0.26
C SER A 35 26.47 8.51 0.66
N VAL A 36 26.19 9.03 1.84
CA VAL A 36 25.12 8.52 2.68
C VAL A 36 23.86 8.78 1.86
N ASP A 37 23.42 7.79 1.08
CA ASP A 37 22.08 7.77 0.53
C ASP A 37 21.16 7.89 1.74
N THR A 38 20.68 9.10 1.97
CA THR A 38 19.77 9.39 3.07
C THR A 38 18.55 8.53 2.86
N VAL A 39 18.26 7.65 3.84
CA VAL A 39 17.02 6.86 3.85
C VAL A 39 15.86 7.80 3.49
N PRO A 40 15.11 7.54 2.43
CA PRO A 40 13.99 8.42 2.07
C PRO A 40 13.03 8.53 3.24
N GLU A 41 12.59 9.75 3.56
CA GLU A 41 11.72 10.00 4.70
C GLU A 41 10.46 9.13 4.59
N ARG A 42 10.14 8.37 5.66
CA ARG A 42 8.95 7.50 5.79
C ARG A 42 8.87 6.37 4.78
N MET A 43 9.98 5.92 4.30
CA MET A 43 10.06 4.73 3.42
C MET A 43 10.80 3.60 4.12
N VAL A 44 10.41 2.38 3.78
CA VAL A 44 11.01 1.13 4.25
C VAL A 44 11.70 0.46 3.08
N TRP A 45 12.91 -0.05 3.31
CA TRP A 45 13.62 -0.85 2.32
C TRP A 45 13.03 -2.25 2.23
N ILE A 46 12.56 -2.61 1.06
CA ILE A 46 12.10 -3.95 0.73
C ILE A 46 13.25 -4.67 0.04
N PRO A 47 13.81 -5.72 0.64
CA PRO A 47 15.00 -6.39 0.09
C PRO A 47 14.66 -7.11 -1.21
N PRO A 48 15.65 -7.34 -2.11
CA PRO A 48 15.43 -8.17 -3.28
C PRO A 48 15.08 -9.61 -2.86
N GLY A 49 14.23 -10.26 -3.65
CA GLY A 49 13.84 -11.64 -3.35
C GLY A 49 12.90 -12.24 -4.37
N THR A 50 12.60 -13.52 -4.15
CA THR A 50 11.66 -14.30 -4.96
C THR A 50 10.49 -14.74 -4.09
N PHE A 51 9.29 -14.68 -4.64
CA PHE A 51 8.06 -15.05 -3.92
C PHE A 51 7.03 -15.71 -4.86
N ASN A 52 6.06 -16.35 -4.29
CA ASN A 52 4.88 -16.85 -4.99
C ASN A 52 3.83 -15.75 -5.04
N MET A 53 3.50 -15.28 -6.24
CA MET A 53 2.49 -14.27 -6.51
C MET A 53 1.18 -14.93 -6.92
N GLY A 54 0.06 -14.41 -6.42
CA GLY A 54 -1.27 -14.87 -6.78
C GLY A 54 -1.96 -15.71 -5.70
N SER A 55 -3.05 -16.35 -6.07
CA SER A 55 -3.89 -17.15 -5.18
C SER A 55 -4.43 -18.40 -5.85
N ASN A 56 -4.61 -19.48 -5.09
CA ASN A 56 -5.36 -20.66 -5.52
C ASN A 56 -6.84 -20.62 -5.06
N ASP A 57 -7.27 -19.56 -4.39
CA ASP A 57 -8.67 -19.42 -3.98
C ASP A 57 -9.53 -19.25 -5.24
N PRO A 58 -10.55 -20.12 -5.45
CA PRO A 58 -11.44 -20.03 -6.61
C PRO A 58 -12.17 -18.67 -6.72
N ALA A 59 -12.32 -17.95 -5.61
CA ALA A 59 -12.92 -16.61 -5.61
C ALA A 59 -12.05 -15.56 -6.32
N PHE A 60 -10.77 -15.87 -6.59
CA PHE A 60 -9.80 -14.97 -7.23
C PHE A 60 -9.29 -15.54 -8.54
N ALA A 61 -10.21 -15.86 -9.45
CA ALA A 61 -9.85 -16.46 -10.74
C ALA A 61 -8.89 -15.59 -11.57
N ASP A 62 -8.96 -14.27 -11.40
CA ASP A 62 -8.09 -13.27 -12.03
C ASP A 62 -6.69 -13.17 -11.39
N ALA A 63 -6.45 -13.88 -10.30
CA ALA A 63 -5.16 -13.98 -9.62
C ALA A 63 -4.51 -15.38 -9.77
N GLN A 64 -4.91 -16.13 -10.77
CA GLN A 64 -4.39 -17.47 -11.07
C GLN A 64 -3.63 -17.49 -12.40
N PRO A 65 -2.64 -18.40 -12.54
CA PRO A 65 -2.11 -19.30 -11.51
C PRO A 65 -1.18 -18.60 -10.52
N ILE A 66 -0.91 -19.23 -9.36
CA ILE A 66 0.25 -18.85 -8.56
C ILE A 66 1.51 -19.09 -9.41
N HIS A 67 2.40 -18.10 -9.41
CA HIS A 67 3.65 -18.15 -10.18
C HIS A 67 4.79 -17.49 -9.41
N ASN A 68 6.03 -17.86 -9.74
CA ASN A 68 7.21 -17.27 -9.13
C ASN A 68 7.51 -15.90 -9.74
N VAL A 69 7.80 -14.94 -8.87
CA VAL A 69 8.27 -13.60 -9.26
C VAL A 69 9.51 -13.25 -8.45
N SER A 70 10.52 -12.75 -9.13
CA SER A 70 11.77 -12.23 -8.54
C SER A 70 11.83 -10.73 -8.72
N LEU A 71 12.07 -10.01 -7.64
CA LEU A 71 12.14 -8.55 -7.62
C LEU A 71 13.50 -8.06 -7.16
N LYS A 72 13.91 -6.92 -7.68
CA LYS A 72 14.97 -6.10 -7.11
C LYS A 72 14.48 -5.44 -5.83
N GLY A 73 15.42 -5.05 -4.96
CA GLY A 73 15.07 -4.24 -3.80
C GLY A 73 14.58 -2.85 -4.21
N PHE A 74 13.69 -2.29 -3.40
CA PHE A 74 13.10 -0.97 -3.60
C PHE A 74 12.68 -0.35 -2.26
N TRP A 75 12.50 0.97 -2.23
CA TRP A 75 11.90 1.66 -1.11
C TRP A 75 10.40 1.74 -1.30
N MET A 76 9.61 1.54 -0.23
CA MET A 76 8.15 1.69 -0.23
C MET A 76 7.73 2.58 0.93
N ASP A 77 6.74 3.44 0.70
CA ASP A 77 6.10 4.22 1.78
C ASP A 77 5.58 3.27 2.85
N GLU A 78 5.87 3.58 4.12
CA GLU A 78 5.51 2.71 5.24
C GLU A 78 4.00 2.58 5.46
N HIS A 79 3.22 3.52 4.93
CA HIS A 79 1.75 3.58 4.98
C HIS A 79 1.19 4.26 3.73
N GLU A 80 -0.12 4.30 3.59
CA GLU A 80 -0.80 5.06 2.53
C GLU A 80 -0.48 6.55 2.64
N VAL A 81 -0.50 7.27 1.50
CA VAL A 81 -0.35 8.72 1.50
C VAL A 81 -1.47 9.37 2.30
N THR A 82 -1.10 10.20 3.27
CA THR A 82 -2.03 10.86 4.18
C THR A 82 -2.61 12.16 3.64
N ASN A 83 -3.69 12.64 4.24
CA ASN A 83 -4.27 13.95 3.94
C ASN A 83 -3.24 15.08 4.07
N ALA A 84 -2.41 15.07 5.12
CA ALA A 84 -1.37 16.08 5.31
C ALA A 84 -0.29 16.06 4.22
N GLU A 85 0.10 14.88 3.75
CA GLU A 85 1.09 14.73 2.69
C GLU A 85 0.52 15.18 1.35
N PHE A 86 -0.70 14.77 1.03
CA PHE A 86 -1.38 15.19 -0.19
C PHE A 86 -1.67 16.68 -0.20
N GLU A 87 -2.04 17.26 0.94
CA GLU A 87 -2.23 18.72 1.06
C GLU A 87 -0.96 19.49 0.71
N ARG A 88 0.23 19.01 1.12
CA ARG A 88 1.50 19.63 0.71
C ARG A 88 1.69 19.66 -0.80
N PHE A 89 1.38 18.55 -1.48
CA PHE A 89 1.41 18.46 -2.94
C PHE A 89 0.49 19.51 -3.58
N ILE A 90 -0.77 19.53 -3.16
CA ILE A 90 -1.77 20.48 -3.70
C ILE A 90 -1.36 21.95 -3.42
N ASN A 91 -0.87 22.24 -2.21
CA ASN A 91 -0.47 23.59 -1.86
C ASN A 91 0.74 24.08 -2.68
N THR A 92 1.65 23.18 -3.04
CA THR A 92 2.84 23.48 -3.84
C THR A 92 2.52 23.62 -5.33
N THR A 93 1.72 22.70 -5.89
CA THR A 93 1.51 22.60 -7.34
C THR A 93 0.24 23.30 -7.83
N LYS A 94 -0.73 23.54 -6.93
CA LYS A 94 -2.10 23.97 -7.26
C LYS A 94 -2.84 22.97 -8.16
N TYR A 95 -2.41 21.71 -8.09
CA TYR A 95 -3.07 20.60 -8.83
C TYR A 95 -4.55 20.52 -8.44
N LYS A 96 -5.40 20.20 -9.42
CA LYS A 96 -6.81 19.89 -9.21
C LYS A 96 -7.03 18.41 -9.52
N THR A 97 -7.51 17.66 -8.54
CA THR A 97 -7.82 16.25 -8.71
C THR A 97 -8.96 16.04 -9.71
N VAL A 98 -9.07 14.82 -10.24
CA VAL A 98 -10.16 14.45 -11.16
C VAL A 98 -11.51 14.72 -10.53
N ALA A 99 -11.68 14.37 -9.25
CA ALA A 99 -12.92 14.61 -8.50
C ALA A 99 -13.29 16.10 -8.34
N GLU A 100 -12.32 17.01 -8.47
CA GLU A 100 -12.53 18.47 -8.41
C GLU A 100 -12.80 19.11 -9.79
N GLN A 101 -12.89 18.30 -10.85
CA GLN A 101 -13.12 18.75 -12.21
C GLN A 101 -14.48 18.26 -12.72
N PRO A 102 -15.14 19.02 -13.61
CA PRO A 102 -16.32 18.52 -14.31
C PRO A 102 -16.02 17.24 -15.07
N LEU A 103 -16.98 16.32 -15.09
CA LEU A 103 -16.86 15.09 -15.88
C LEU A 103 -16.77 15.43 -17.39
N ASN A 104 -15.93 14.70 -18.12
CA ASN A 104 -15.78 14.90 -19.56
C ASN A 104 -17.03 14.41 -20.30
N PRO A 105 -17.73 15.25 -21.05
CA PRO A 105 -18.95 14.85 -21.77
C PRO A 105 -18.75 13.71 -22.77
N ALA A 106 -17.53 13.55 -23.29
CA ALA A 106 -17.22 12.47 -24.24
C ALA A 106 -17.31 11.06 -23.61
N ASP A 107 -17.08 10.97 -22.27
CA ASP A 107 -17.13 9.71 -21.52
C ASP A 107 -18.57 9.38 -21.05
N PHE A 108 -19.52 10.33 -21.16
CA PHE A 108 -20.90 10.21 -20.70
C PHE A 108 -21.89 10.61 -21.79
N PRO A 109 -21.96 9.90 -22.93
CA PRO A 109 -22.85 10.24 -24.01
C PRO A 109 -24.31 10.20 -23.58
N GLY A 110 -25.06 11.29 -23.85
CA GLY A 110 -26.47 11.40 -23.53
C GLY A 110 -26.77 11.91 -22.11
N VAL A 111 -25.79 12.13 -21.27
CA VAL A 111 -25.96 12.79 -19.97
C VAL A 111 -26.00 14.31 -20.18
N PRO A 112 -27.00 15.03 -19.60
CA PRO A 112 -27.07 16.49 -19.69
C PRO A 112 -25.80 17.15 -19.09
N LEU A 113 -25.26 18.18 -19.74
CA LEU A 113 -24.03 18.87 -19.33
C LEU A 113 -24.09 19.43 -17.90
N GLU A 114 -25.27 19.89 -17.48
CA GLU A 114 -25.52 20.38 -16.13
C GLU A 114 -25.43 19.30 -15.04
N SER A 115 -25.50 18.03 -15.44
CA SER A 115 -25.31 16.88 -14.54
C SER A 115 -23.86 16.41 -14.44
N LEU A 116 -22.99 16.85 -15.36
CA LEU A 116 -21.58 16.50 -15.39
C LEU A 116 -20.75 17.39 -14.44
N VAL A 117 -21.14 17.40 -13.19
CA VAL A 117 -20.55 18.25 -12.13
C VAL A 117 -19.37 17.55 -11.47
N PRO A 118 -18.41 18.31 -10.86
CA PRO A 118 -17.40 17.71 -10.01
C PRO A 118 -17.98 16.85 -8.91
N GLY A 119 -17.33 15.76 -8.56
CA GLY A 119 -17.79 14.84 -7.54
C GLY A 119 -17.10 13.48 -7.65
N SER A 120 -17.55 12.56 -6.83
CA SER A 120 -16.95 11.22 -6.74
C SER A 120 -17.89 10.21 -6.10
N GLY A 121 -17.53 8.92 -6.18
CA GLY A 121 -18.27 7.85 -5.54
C GLY A 121 -18.14 7.89 -4.01
N VAL A 122 -19.26 7.83 -3.32
CA VAL A 122 -19.33 7.77 -1.86
C VAL A 122 -20.13 6.56 -1.44
N PHE A 123 -19.56 5.75 -0.56
CA PHE A 123 -20.31 4.70 0.11
C PHE A 123 -21.34 5.32 1.05
N THR A 124 -22.57 4.87 0.90
CA THR A 124 -23.71 5.27 1.72
C THR A 124 -24.39 4.01 2.24
N PRO A 125 -24.27 3.70 3.54
CA PRO A 125 -24.91 2.52 4.10
C PRO A 125 -26.41 2.49 3.81
N THR A 126 -26.96 1.31 3.55
CA THR A 126 -28.40 1.15 3.45
C THR A 126 -29.03 1.10 4.85
N THR A 127 -30.32 1.32 4.94
CA THR A 127 -31.04 1.26 6.23
C THR A 127 -31.57 -0.14 6.56
N GLN A 128 -31.40 -1.08 5.63
CA GLN A 128 -31.85 -2.47 5.73
C GLN A 128 -30.92 -3.36 4.89
N PRO A 129 -30.83 -4.66 5.18
CA PRO A 129 -30.12 -5.62 4.34
C PRO A 129 -30.63 -5.59 2.90
N VAL A 130 -29.70 -5.66 1.94
CA VAL A 130 -29.99 -5.68 0.50
C VAL A 130 -29.24 -6.81 -0.18
N ALA A 131 -29.70 -7.21 -1.36
CA ALA A 131 -28.95 -8.16 -2.19
C ALA A 131 -27.71 -7.49 -2.78
N TYR A 132 -26.64 -8.30 -3.01
CA TYR A 132 -25.34 -7.78 -3.49
C TYR A 132 -25.25 -7.68 -5.02
N ASP A 133 -26.35 -7.81 -5.72
CA ASP A 133 -26.42 -7.83 -7.19
C ASP A 133 -26.42 -6.43 -7.82
N ASN A 134 -26.66 -5.38 -7.03
CA ASN A 134 -26.68 -4.00 -7.50
C ASN A 134 -25.92 -3.06 -6.56
N PRO A 135 -24.64 -2.76 -6.84
CA PRO A 135 -23.83 -1.87 -6.02
C PRO A 135 -24.35 -0.44 -5.90
N LEU A 136 -25.18 0.02 -6.83
CA LEU A 136 -25.76 1.37 -6.78
C LEU A 136 -26.72 1.57 -5.59
N GLN A 137 -27.05 0.51 -4.84
CA GLN A 137 -27.83 0.61 -3.61
C GLN A 137 -27.02 1.24 -2.45
N TRP A 138 -25.68 1.10 -2.46
CA TRP A 138 -24.79 1.66 -1.44
C TRP A 138 -23.67 2.54 -2.01
N TRP A 139 -23.61 2.74 -3.32
CA TRP A 139 -22.72 3.71 -3.96
C TRP A 139 -23.53 4.86 -4.55
N THR A 140 -23.17 6.08 -4.15
CA THR A 140 -23.80 7.30 -4.67
C THR A 140 -22.74 8.21 -5.24
N TYR A 141 -22.95 8.75 -6.45
CA TYR A 141 -22.16 9.86 -6.94
C TYR A 141 -22.56 11.12 -6.20
N VAL A 142 -21.66 11.68 -5.40
CA VAL A 142 -21.93 12.87 -4.59
C VAL A 142 -21.21 14.07 -5.18
N LYS A 143 -22.00 15.09 -5.53
CA LYS A 143 -21.47 16.37 -6.02
C LYS A 143 -20.51 16.96 -5.00
N ASP A 144 -19.38 17.49 -5.51
CA ASP A 144 -18.31 18.13 -4.73
C ASP A 144 -17.61 17.19 -3.71
N ALA A 145 -17.90 15.88 -3.74
CA ALA A 145 -17.09 14.90 -2.99
C ALA A 145 -15.70 14.84 -3.60
N SER A 146 -14.69 15.02 -2.76
CA SER A 146 -13.27 15.08 -3.13
C SER A 146 -12.39 14.76 -1.93
N TRP A 147 -11.09 14.72 -2.13
CA TRP A 147 -10.15 14.50 -1.05
C TRP A 147 -10.29 15.49 0.13
N ARG A 148 -10.72 16.75 -0.12
CA ARG A 148 -10.97 17.75 0.94
C ARG A 148 -12.32 17.59 1.63
N ASN A 149 -13.29 17.08 0.91
CA ASN A 149 -14.68 16.98 1.30
C ASN A 149 -15.21 15.54 1.03
N PRO A 150 -14.79 14.52 1.82
CA PRO A 150 -15.03 13.12 1.47
C PRO A 150 -16.50 12.69 1.35
N LYS A 151 -17.42 13.48 1.89
CA LYS A 151 -18.88 13.25 1.75
C LYS A 151 -19.60 14.45 1.08
N GLY A 152 -18.88 15.21 0.26
CA GLY A 152 -19.37 16.44 -0.36
C GLY A 152 -19.22 17.67 0.56
N ASN A 153 -19.81 18.80 0.14
CA ASN A 153 -19.60 20.14 0.72
C ASN A 153 -19.84 20.29 2.24
N GLN A 154 -20.54 19.33 2.87
CA GLN A 154 -20.82 19.34 4.30
C GLN A 154 -19.80 18.53 5.13
N SER A 155 -18.77 18.03 4.50
CA SER A 155 -17.71 17.24 5.13
C SER A 155 -16.35 17.94 5.00
N SER A 156 -15.39 17.54 5.82
CA SER A 156 -14.05 18.12 5.80
C SER A 156 -13.03 17.12 6.36
N ILE A 157 -11.79 17.22 5.89
CA ILE A 157 -10.62 16.54 6.46
C ILE A 157 -9.98 17.32 7.61
N ALA A 158 -10.56 18.44 8.03
CA ALA A 158 -10.03 19.22 9.15
C ALA A 158 -9.93 18.36 10.42
N GLY A 159 -8.76 18.35 11.05
CA GLY A 159 -8.47 17.51 12.22
C GLY A 159 -8.14 16.05 11.89
N LYS A 160 -8.04 15.67 10.62
CA LYS A 160 -7.72 14.33 10.12
C LYS A 160 -6.43 14.28 9.28
N PRO A 161 -5.31 14.84 9.75
CA PRO A 161 -4.08 14.92 8.96
C PRO A 161 -3.46 13.55 8.65
N ASN A 162 -3.70 12.57 9.53
CA ASN A 162 -3.13 11.22 9.45
C ASN A 162 -4.09 10.18 8.84
N ASP A 163 -5.31 10.55 8.45
CA ASP A 163 -6.14 9.63 7.70
C ASP A 163 -5.57 9.49 6.28
N PRO A 164 -5.67 8.32 5.63
CA PRO A 164 -5.28 8.15 4.24
C PRO A 164 -6.07 9.10 3.35
N VAL A 165 -5.42 9.67 2.36
CA VAL A 165 -6.12 10.47 1.36
C VAL A 165 -6.98 9.56 0.49
N VAL A 166 -8.23 9.96 0.26
CA VAL A 166 -9.19 9.24 -0.58
C VAL A 166 -9.76 10.12 -1.68
N HIS A 167 -10.63 9.58 -2.53
CA HIS A 167 -11.11 10.24 -3.74
C HIS A 167 -9.99 10.57 -4.72
N ILE A 168 -9.03 9.66 -4.81
CA ILE A 168 -7.84 9.78 -5.64
C ILE A 168 -7.98 8.83 -6.83
N SER A 169 -8.01 9.39 -8.03
CA SER A 169 -7.91 8.62 -9.27
C SER A 169 -6.47 8.11 -9.49
N TYR A 170 -6.30 7.17 -10.42
CA TYR A 170 -4.95 6.75 -10.83
C TYR A 170 -4.12 7.94 -11.35
N THR A 171 -4.76 8.82 -12.12
CA THR A 171 -4.11 10.02 -12.66
C THR A 171 -3.60 10.94 -11.55
N ASP A 172 -4.39 11.13 -10.49
CA ASP A 172 -4.01 11.95 -9.34
C ASP A 172 -2.86 11.32 -8.54
N ALA A 173 -2.93 10.00 -8.31
CA ALA A 173 -1.90 9.25 -7.61
C ALA A 173 -0.55 9.29 -8.36
N ALA A 174 -0.57 9.14 -9.69
CA ALA A 174 0.61 9.23 -10.53
C ALA A 174 1.23 10.64 -10.51
N ALA A 175 0.40 11.69 -10.57
CA ALA A 175 0.87 13.07 -10.47
C ALA A 175 1.52 13.39 -9.12
N TYR A 176 0.94 12.88 -8.01
CA TYR A 176 1.57 13.01 -6.69
C TYR A 176 2.92 12.28 -6.65
N ALA A 177 2.96 11.03 -7.13
CA ALA A 177 4.18 10.23 -7.11
C ALA A 177 5.32 10.89 -7.89
N GLU A 178 5.05 11.43 -9.08
CA GLU A 178 6.02 12.18 -9.89
C GLU A 178 6.53 13.43 -9.15
N TRP A 179 5.62 14.23 -8.57
CA TRP A 179 6.00 15.40 -7.78
C TRP A 179 6.90 15.04 -6.60
N ALA A 180 6.61 13.92 -5.94
CA ALA A 180 7.39 13.44 -4.80
C ALA A 180 8.75 12.82 -5.18
N GLY A 181 9.08 12.71 -6.47
CA GLY A 181 10.26 12.00 -6.96
C GLY A 181 10.18 10.48 -6.69
N LYS A 182 8.98 9.94 -6.73
CA LYS A 182 8.60 8.55 -6.50
C LYS A 182 7.82 8.02 -7.71
N ARG A 183 7.34 6.78 -7.61
CA ARG A 183 6.40 6.17 -8.55
C ARG A 183 5.36 5.32 -7.81
N LEU A 184 4.30 4.93 -8.49
CA LEU A 184 3.40 3.91 -7.96
C LEU A 184 4.09 2.52 -8.00
N PRO A 185 3.79 1.63 -7.05
CA PRO A 185 4.29 0.27 -7.08
C PRO A 185 3.74 -0.49 -8.29
N THR A 186 4.51 -1.44 -8.80
CA THR A 186 3.91 -2.51 -9.62
C THR A 186 3.07 -3.41 -8.73
N GLU A 187 2.13 -4.14 -9.32
CA GLU A 187 1.31 -5.09 -8.59
C GLU A 187 2.18 -6.14 -7.87
N ALA A 188 3.24 -6.60 -8.53
CA ALA A 188 4.18 -7.56 -7.95
C ALA A 188 4.96 -6.98 -6.77
N GLU A 189 5.43 -5.73 -6.86
CA GLU A 189 6.10 -5.04 -5.76
C GLU A 189 5.17 -4.88 -4.57
N TRP A 190 3.91 -4.50 -4.83
CA TRP A 190 2.90 -4.34 -3.79
C TRP A 190 2.63 -5.67 -3.06
N GLU A 191 2.38 -6.76 -3.80
CA GLU A 191 2.07 -8.07 -3.20
C GLU A 191 3.26 -8.64 -2.43
N TYR A 192 4.48 -8.53 -2.99
CA TYR A 192 5.69 -8.97 -2.31
C TYR A 192 5.90 -8.24 -0.98
N ALA A 193 5.72 -6.93 -1.00
CA ALA A 193 5.83 -6.10 0.19
C ALA A 193 4.75 -6.44 1.24
N ALA A 194 3.50 -6.70 0.79
CA ALA A 194 2.41 -7.08 1.67
C ALA A 194 2.65 -8.42 2.37
N GLN A 195 3.28 -9.40 1.69
CA GLN A 195 3.62 -10.69 2.30
C GLN A 195 4.60 -10.57 3.48
N GLY A 196 5.32 -9.45 3.61
CA GLY A 196 6.16 -9.13 4.78
C GLY A 196 7.22 -10.18 5.10
N GLY A 197 7.73 -10.90 4.09
CA GLY A 197 8.71 -11.97 4.23
C GLY A 197 8.14 -13.30 4.76
N LYS A 198 6.82 -13.42 4.97
CA LYS A 198 6.18 -14.64 5.49
C LYS A 198 5.69 -15.60 4.41
N GLY A 199 5.67 -15.18 3.14
CA GLY A 199 5.07 -15.92 2.04
C GLY A 199 3.53 -15.95 2.10
N LEU A 200 2.94 -16.78 1.24
CA LEU A 200 1.47 -16.91 1.15
C LEU A 200 0.90 -17.53 2.42
N GLN A 201 -0.08 -16.87 3.01
CA GLN A 201 -0.84 -17.30 4.18
C GLN A 201 -2.33 -16.99 3.98
N ALA A 202 -3.19 -17.37 4.93
CA ALA A 202 -4.63 -17.04 4.87
C ALA A 202 -4.89 -15.52 4.93
N TYR A 203 -4.05 -14.80 5.69
CA TYR A 203 -4.01 -13.33 5.80
C TYR A 203 -2.56 -12.89 5.80
N TYR A 204 -2.23 -11.65 5.42
CA TYR A 204 -0.86 -11.17 5.45
C TYR A 204 -0.22 -11.17 6.85
N TRP A 205 -1.02 -11.14 7.91
CA TRP A 205 -0.53 -11.27 9.29
C TRP A 205 -0.40 -12.72 9.78
N GLY A 206 -1.06 -13.71 9.12
CA GLY A 206 -0.98 -15.12 9.53
C GLY A 206 -2.19 -15.95 9.12
N THR A 207 -2.55 -16.93 9.94
CA THR A 207 -3.60 -17.92 9.63
C THR A 207 -4.97 -17.61 10.23
N GLU A 208 -5.04 -16.76 11.26
CA GLU A 208 -6.27 -16.41 11.97
C GLU A 208 -6.72 -14.99 11.63
N LEU A 209 -8.01 -14.79 11.38
CA LEU A 209 -8.57 -13.45 11.14
C LEU A 209 -8.30 -12.51 12.32
N LYS A 210 -8.48 -13.02 13.54
CA LYS A 210 -8.33 -12.25 14.80
C LYS A 210 -7.41 -13.00 15.77
N PRO A 211 -6.08 -12.97 15.55
CA PRO A 211 -5.14 -13.64 16.44
C PRO A 211 -5.27 -13.08 17.87
N GLY A 212 -5.53 -13.96 18.82
CA GLY A 212 -5.79 -13.56 20.20
C GLY A 212 -7.01 -12.64 20.39
N GLY A 213 -7.96 -12.67 19.46
CA GLY A 213 -9.17 -11.84 19.49
C GLY A 213 -8.97 -10.39 18.98
N ARG A 214 -7.78 -10.04 18.47
CA ARG A 214 -7.44 -8.70 18.01
C ARG A 214 -7.66 -8.55 16.50
N TRP A 215 -8.32 -7.49 16.09
CA TRP A 215 -8.36 -7.07 14.70
C TRP A 215 -6.96 -6.61 14.24
N MET A 216 -6.61 -7.00 13.01
CA MET A 216 -5.29 -6.72 12.43
C MET A 216 -5.33 -5.75 11.26
N ALA A 217 -6.55 -5.39 10.81
CA ALA A 217 -6.79 -4.48 9.71
C ALA A 217 -8.14 -3.78 9.90
N ASN A 218 -8.30 -2.60 9.28
CA ASN A 218 -9.58 -1.90 9.18
C ASN A 218 -10.39 -2.50 8.03
N ILE A 219 -11.36 -3.34 8.36
CA ILE A 219 -12.31 -3.97 7.42
C ILE A 219 -13.73 -3.88 7.95
N TYR A 220 -14.73 -4.15 7.13
CA TYR A 220 -16.13 -4.08 7.54
C TYR A 220 -16.52 -5.25 8.46
N GLN A 221 -17.16 -4.96 9.57
CA GLN A 221 -17.68 -5.96 10.52
C GLN A 221 -19.20 -5.87 10.64
N GLY A 222 -19.84 -7.02 10.81
CA GLY A 222 -21.31 -7.09 10.88
C GLY A 222 -21.96 -7.33 9.53
N SER A 223 -23.16 -6.80 9.30
CA SER A 223 -23.94 -7.01 8.07
C SER A 223 -23.64 -5.93 7.05
N PHE A 224 -22.99 -6.29 5.94
CA PHE A 224 -22.76 -5.34 4.84
C PHE A 224 -24.04 -5.21 3.99
N PRO A 225 -24.41 -4.00 3.52
CA PRO A 225 -23.81 -2.69 3.77
C PRO A 225 -24.56 -1.87 4.86
N ASP A 226 -25.43 -2.49 5.63
CA ASP A 226 -26.41 -1.81 6.49
C ASP A 226 -25.97 -1.65 7.96
N ALA A 227 -25.08 -2.52 8.47
CA ALA A 227 -24.71 -2.51 9.88
C ALA A 227 -23.23 -2.84 10.12
N ASN A 228 -22.39 -1.82 10.21
CA ASN A 228 -21.01 -1.99 10.68
C ASN A 228 -20.98 -1.99 12.21
N THR A 229 -20.52 -3.09 12.81
CA THR A 229 -20.38 -3.24 14.28
C THR A 229 -19.17 -2.53 14.87
N LYS A 230 -18.23 -2.06 14.05
CA LYS A 230 -17.05 -1.27 14.45
C LYS A 230 -16.18 -1.96 15.50
N GLU A 231 -16.08 -3.28 15.44
CA GLU A 231 -15.30 -4.07 16.41
C GLU A 231 -13.80 -3.79 16.30
N ASP A 232 -13.31 -3.32 15.17
CA ASP A 232 -11.93 -2.90 14.96
C ASP A 232 -11.64 -1.49 15.49
N GLY A 233 -12.69 -0.76 15.90
CA GLY A 233 -12.63 0.60 16.44
C GLY A 233 -13.01 1.70 15.46
N PHE A 234 -13.28 1.39 14.19
CA PHE A 234 -13.53 2.37 13.14
C PHE A 234 -14.84 2.10 12.40
N GLU A 235 -15.50 3.17 12.01
CA GLU A 235 -16.70 3.09 11.16
C GLU A 235 -16.37 3.18 9.68
N GLU A 236 -15.35 3.96 9.38
CA GLU A 236 -14.85 4.25 8.04
C GLU A 236 -13.31 4.19 8.07
N LEU A 237 -12.63 5.23 7.60
CA LEU A 237 -11.18 5.30 7.58
C LEU A 237 -10.57 5.28 8.99
N ALA A 238 -9.51 4.54 9.15
CA ALA A 238 -8.61 4.60 10.29
C ALA A 238 -7.43 5.52 9.96
N PRO A 239 -6.92 6.32 10.91
CA PRO A 239 -5.62 6.96 10.75
C PRO A 239 -4.55 5.90 10.43
N VAL A 240 -3.63 6.22 9.53
CA VAL A 240 -2.55 5.29 9.18
C VAL A 240 -1.80 4.81 10.43
N LYS A 241 -1.30 3.57 10.40
CA LYS A 241 -0.60 2.92 11.54
C LYS A 241 -1.51 2.61 12.75
N SER A 242 -2.81 2.55 12.56
CA SER A 242 -3.73 2.12 13.62
C SER A 242 -3.61 0.62 13.93
N PHE A 243 -3.09 -0.16 13.01
CA PHE A 243 -2.88 -1.61 13.13
C PHE A 243 -1.39 -1.96 13.09
N PRO A 244 -1.01 -3.18 13.50
CA PRO A 244 0.40 -3.59 13.51
C PRO A 244 1.01 -3.64 12.12
N ALA A 245 2.28 -3.25 12.00
CA ALA A 245 3.05 -3.42 10.79
C ALA A 245 3.31 -4.90 10.45
N ASN A 246 3.51 -5.19 9.17
CA ASN A 246 3.97 -6.51 8.71
C ASN A 246 5.47 -6.73 8.99
N GLY A 247 6.02 -7.86 8.54
CA GLY A 247 7.42 -8.22 8.79
C GLY A 247 8.47 -7.31 8.16
N TYR A 248 8.08 -6.49 7.16
CA TYR A 248 8.96 -5.47 6.58
C TYR A 248 8.78 -4.09 7.22
N GLY A 249 7.84 -3.91 8.15
CA GLY A 249 7.57 -2.63 8.78
C GLY A 249 6.53 -1.77 8.04
N LEU A 250 5.77 -2.37 7.13
CA LEU A 250 4.70 -1.71 6.39
C LEU A 250 3.37 -1.83 7.12
N TYR A 251 2.61 -0.76 7.16
CA TYR A 251 1.30 -0.67 7.80
C TYR A 251 0.18 -0.67 6.77
N ASP A 252 -0.99 -1.10 7.20
CA ASP A 252 -2.26 -0.96 6.48
C ASP A 252 -2.23 -1.55 5.06
N MET A 253 -1.46 -2.67 4.89
CA MET A 253 -1.41 -3.40 3.61
C MET A 253 -2.71 -4.15 3.31
N ASP A 254 -3.61 -4.23 4.28
CA ASP A 254 -4.92 -4.87 4.19
C ASP A 254 -5.98 -3.95 4.78
N GLY A 255 -7.10 -3.83 4.09
CA GLY A 255 -8.20 -2.98 4.53
C GLY A 255 -7.89 -1.49 4.37
N ASN A 256 -8.46 -0.65 5.18
CA ASN A 256 -8.42 0.80 5.19
C ASN A 256 -8.81 1.40 3.83
N VAL A 257 -7.87 1.54 2.88
CA VAL A 257 -8.19 1.99 1.51
C VAL A 257 -7.59 1.07 0.46
N TRP A 258 -8.29 0.91 -0.66
CA TRP A 258 -7.70 0.35 -1.87
C TRP A 258 -6.51 1.20 -2.31
N GLU A 259 -5.49 0.55 -2.86
CA GLU A 259 -4.27 1.21 -3.31
C GLU A 259 -4.00 0.99 -4.79
N TRP A 260 -3.76 2.06 -5.52
CA TRP A 260 -3.39 2.01 -6.93
C TRP A 260 -2.01 1.40 -7.15
N CYS A 261 -1.95 0.45 -8.11
CA CYS A 261 -0.72 -0.04 -8.71
C CYS A 261 -0.54 0.50 -10.13
N SER A 262 0.72 0.51 -10.60
CA SER A 262 1.06 1.02 -11.94
C SER A 262 0.58 0.14 -13.09
N ASP A 263 0.26 -1.13 -12.80
CA ASP A 263 -0.08 -2.13 -13.80
C ASP A 263 -1.45 -1.89 -14.42
N PHE A 264 -1.57 -2.07 -15.72
CA PHE A 264 -2.87 -2.24 -16.34
C PHE A 264 -3.52 -3.53 -15.83
N TYR A 265 -4.85 -3.52 -15.72
CA TYR A 265 -5.58 -4.72 -15.34
C TYR A 265 -5.87 -5.60 -16.56
N ARG A 266 -5.51 -6.90 -16.41
CA ARG A 266 -5.95 -8.01 -17.28
C ARG A 266 -6.16 -9.26 -16.43
N PRO A 267 -7.30 -9.97 -16.55
CA PRO A 267 -7.57 -11.16 -15.74
C PRO A 267 -6.70 -12.37 -16.15
N ASP A 268 -6.15 -12.39 -17.37
CA ASP A 268 -5.33 -13.46 -17.94
C ASP A 268 -3.80 -13.23 -17.79
N TYR A 269 -3.39 -12.12 -17.15
CA TYR A 269 -1.98 -11.71 -17.14
C TYR A 269 -1.06 -12.70 -16.42
N TYR A 270 -1.50 -13.29 -15.29
CA TYR A 270 -0.66 -14.14 -14.46
C TYR A 270 -0.17 -15.40 -15.18
N SER A 271 -0.93 -15.89 -16.17
CA SER A 271 -0.50 -17.02 -17.01
C SER A 271 0.69 -16.70 -17.91
N ASN A 272 1.01 -15.41 -18.13
CA ASN A 272 2.04 -14.95 -19.04
C ASN A 272 2.98 -13.92 -18.38
N SER A 273 2.89 -13.73 -17.07
CA SER A 273 3.72 -12.78 -16.32
C SER A 273 5.20 -13.18 -16.41
N PRO A 274 6.12 -12.26 -16.71
CA PRO A 274 7.56 -12.52 -16.58
C PRO A 274 7.94 -12.85 -15.14
N GLU A 275 8.92 -13.73 -14.98
CA GLU A 275 9.44 -14.06 -13.65
C GLU A 275 10.25 -12.90 -13.02
N LEU A 276 10.95 -12.10 -13.84
CA LEU A 276 11.86 -11.05 -13.35
C LEU A 276 11.22 -9.66 -13.47
N ASP A 277 11.08 -8.95 -12.35
CA ASP A 277 10.64 -7.55 -12.26
C ASP A 277 9.42 -7.24 -13.17
N PRO A 278 8.31 -8.00 -13.11
CA PRO A 278 7.15 -7.78 -14.00
C PRO A 278 6.60 -6.37 -13.82
N LYS A 279 6.27 -5.73 -14.94
CA LYS A 279 5.75 -4.34 -15.01
C LYS A 279 4.29 -4.28 -15.43
N GLY A 280 3.59 -5.41 -15.37
CA GLY A 280 2.22 -5.53 -15.82
C GLY A 280 2.08 -5.69 -17.34
N PRO A 281 0.86 -5.92 -17.82
CA PRO A 281 0.56 -6.01 -19.25
C PRO A 281 0.68 -4.66 -19.94
N GLN A 282 0.82 -4.67 -21.28
CA GLN A 282 0.98 -3.45 -22.08
C GLN A 282 -0.34 -2.73 -22.35
N ASP A 283 -1.46 -3.41 -22.16
CA ASP A 283 -2.81 -2.90 -22.35
C ASP A 283 -3.75 -3.35 -21.23
N SER A 284 -4.89 -2.70 -21.15
CA SER A 284 -5.96 -3.07 -20.22
C SER A 284 -7.04 -3.86 -20.95
N TYR A 285 -7.49 -4.91 -20.30
CA TYR A 285 -8.67 -5.67 -20.73
C TYR A 285 -9.51 -6.11 -19.54
N ASP A 286 -10.79 -5.79 -19.59
CA ASP A 286 -11.79 -6.27 -18.64
C ASP A 286 -13.00 -6.79 -19.43
N PRO A 287 -13.32 -8.09 -19.35
CA PRO A 287 -14.46 -8.65 -20.07
C PRO A 287 -15.81 -8.10 -19.59
N ASP A 288 -15.89 -7.63 -18.33
CA ASP A 288 -17.13 -7.06 -17.77
C ASP A 288 -17.40 -5.64 -18.29
N GLU A 289 -16.33 -4.89 -18.65
CA GLU A 289 -16.41 -3.51 -19.17
C GLU A 289 -15.43 -3.31 -20.34
N PRO A 290 -15.75 -3.89 -21.51
CA PRO A 290 -14.87 -3.81 -22.69
C PRO A 290 -14.63 -2.38 -23.13
N GLY A 291 -13.35 -2.03 -23.39
CA GLY A 291 -12.94 -0.71 -23.85
C GLY A 291 -12.65 0.29 -22.72
N VAL A 292 -12.99 0.01 -21.48
CA VAL A 292 -12.63 0.84 -20.32
C VAL A 292 -11.19 0.51 -19.88
N LYS A 293 -10.34 1.53 -19.81
CA LYS A 293 -8.96 1.37 -19.32
C LYS A 293 -8.96 1.26 -17.80
N LYS A 294 -8.48 0.15 -17.29
CA LYS A 294 -8.37 -0.10 -15.85
C LYS A 294 -6.95 -0.33 -15.41
N ARG A 295 -6.66 0.09 -14.20
CA ARG A 295 -5.45 -0.23 -13.45
C ARG A 295 -5.77 -1.16 -12.30
N VAL A 296 -4.75 -1.87 -11.85
CA VAL A 296 -4.85 -2.76 -10.69
C VAL A 296 -4.98 -1.93 -9.41
N GLN A 297 -5.80 -2.43 -8.50
CA GLN A 297 -5.93 -1.96 -7.12
C GLN A 297 -5.65 -3.13 -6.17
N ARG A 298 -5.06 -2.85 -5.01
CA ARG A 298 -4.67 -3.89 -4.04
C ARG A 298 -5.12 -3.52 -2.62
N GLY A 299 -5.12 -4.52 -1.73
CA GLY A 299 -5.30 -4.37 -0.29
C GLY A 299 -6.74 -4.47 0.22
N GLY A 300 -7.74 -4.22 -0.62
CA GLY A 300 -9.10 -4.06 -0.13
C GLY A 300 -9.29 -2.72 0.57
N SER A 301 -10.37 -2.57 1.32
CA SER A 301 -10.66 -1.34 2.06
C SER A 301 -11.52 -1.61 3.30
N PHE A 302 -11.81 -0.57 4.07
CA PHE A 302 -12.73 -0.62 5.22
C PHE A 302 -14.14 -1.15 4.86
N LEU A 303 -14.46 -1.27 3.56
CA LEU A 303 -15.73 -1.83 3.07
C LEU A 303 -15.64 -3.33 2.77
N CYS A 304 -14.45 -3.93 2.84
CA CYS A 304 -14.28 -5.34 2.57
C CYS A 304 -14.61 -6.21 3.79
N SER A 305 -15.31 -7.32 3.54
CA SER A 305 -15.70 -8.28 4.57
C SER A 305 -15.77 -9.69 3.99
N ASP A 306 -15.87 -10.70 4.84
CA ASP A 306 -16.09 -12.09 4.38
C ASP A 306 -17.45 -12.30 3.67
N GLN A 307 -18.37 -11.35 3.77
CA GLN A 307 -19.70 -11.44 3.16
C GLN A 307 -19.79 -10.84 1.75
N TYR A 308 -19.02 -9.77 1.50
CA TYR A 308 -19.14 -9.02 0.24
C TYR A 308 -17.83 -8.95 -0.53
N CYS A 309 -16.88 -8.20 -0.03
CA CYS A 309 -15.59 -7.99 -0.69
C CYS A 309 -14.48 -8.69 0.10
N ILE A 310 -14.15 -9.94 -0.21
CA ILE A 310 -13.07 -10.68 0.48
C ILE A 310 -11.66 -10.28 0.00
N ARG A 311 -11.54 -9.21 -0.80
CA ARG A 311 -10.29 -8.86 -1.51
C ARG A 311 -9.26 -8.13 -0.64
N TYR A 312 -9.44 -8.13 0.70
CA TYR A 312 -8.37 -7.84 1.66
C TYR A 312 -7.47 -9.07 1.92
N LYS A 313 -7.79 -10.24 1.35
CA LYS A 313 -6.99 -11.46 1.48
C LYS A 313 -5.81 -11.49 0.50
N PRO A 314 -4.70 -12.17 0.88
CA PRO A 314 -3.52 -12.29 0.04
C PRO A 314 -3.80 -12.82 -1.38
N GLY A 315 -3.06 -12.30 -2.34
CA GLY A 315 -3.17 -12.66 -3.74
C GLY A 315 -4.38 -12.06 -4.46
N SER A 316 -5.37 -11.51 -3.74
CA SER A 316 -6.55 -10.91 -4.37
C SER A 316 -6.21 -9.62 -5.13
N ARG A 317 -6.94 -9.36 -6.19
CA ARG A 317 -6.77 -8.20 -7.06
C ARG A 317 -8.07 -7.40 -7.14
N GLY A 318 -7.96 -6.09 -7.19
CA GLY A 318 -9.03 -5.17 -7.59
C GLY A 318 -8.71 -4.52 -8.93
N LYS A 319 -9.69 -3.81 -9.47
CA LYS A 319 -9.57 -3.08 -10.73
C LYS A 319 -10.37 -1.77 -10.66
N GLY A 320 -9.84 -0.70 -11.25
CA GLY A 320 -10.52 0.58 -11.31
C GLY A 320 -10.21 1.32 -12.60
N GLU A 321 -11.20 2.07 -13.10
CA GLU A 321 -11.03 2.98 -14.23
C GLU A 321 -10.10 4.14 -13.81
N VAL A 322 -9.20 4.55 -14.72
CA VAL A 322 -8.06 5.46 -14.43
C VAL A 322 -8.46 6.85 -13.92
N ASN A 323 -9.68 7.32 -14.25
CA ASN A 323 -10.19 8.61 -13.83
C ASN A 323 -11.35 8.49 -12.82
N SER A 324 -11.65 7.28 -12.34
CA SER A 324 -12.63 7.07 -11.27
C SER A 324 -11.99 7.22 -9.90
N ALA A 325 -12.77 7.76 -8.97
CA ALA A 325 -12.36 7.96 -7.59
C ALA A 325 -13.51 7.64 -6.63
N SER A 326 -13.18 7.27 -5.39
CA SER A 326 -14.17 6.95 -4.36
C SER A 326 -13.60 7.17 -2.95
N ASN A 327 -14.49 7.19 -1.95
CA ASN A 327 -14.11 7.45 -0.56
C ASN A 327 -13.39 6.29 0.15
N ASN A 328 -13.05 5.23 -0.57
CA ASN A 328 -12.29 4.08 -0.08
C ASN A 328 -11.05 3.75 -0.95
N LEU A 329 -10.58 4.72 -1.74
CA LEU A 329 -9.52 4.53 -2.73
C LEU A 329 -8.44 5.60 -2.59
N GLY A 330 -7.24 5.15 -2.26
CA GLY A 330 -6.02 5.91 -2.07
C GLY A 330 -4.82 5.26 -2.76
N PHE A 331 -3.62 5.43 -2.21
CA PHE A 331 -2.39 4.88 -2.76
C PHE A 331 -1.20 5.04 -1.80
N ARG A 332 -0.13 4.31 -2.07
CA ARG A 332 1.23 4.54 -1.55
C ARG A 332 2.23 4.55 -2.68
N CYS A 333 3.44 5.06 -2.45
CA CYS A 333 4.48 5.16 -3.46
C CYS A 333 5.67 4.27 -3.16
N VAL A 334 6.47 4.04 -4.21
CA VAL A 334 7.78 3.37 -4.15
C VAL A 334 8.86 4.24 -4.80
N LYS A 335 10.11 3.91 -4.49
CA LYS A 335 11.30 4.54 -5.08
C LYS A 335 12.36 3.46 -5.32
N ASP A 336 13.07 3.58 -6.46
CA ASP A 336 14.17 2.67 -6.81
C ASP A 336 15.44 3.00 -6.02
#